data_b30bbd1fa41984c05e25e4481829cce6
#
_entry.id   b30bbd1fa41984c05e25e4481829cce6
#
_cell.length_a   1.000
_cell.length_b   1.000
_cell.length_c   1.000
_cell.angle_alpha   90.00
_cell.angle_beta   90.00
_cell.angle_gamma   90.00
#
_symmetry.space_group_name_H-M   'P 1'
#
loop_
_entity.id
_entity.type
_entity.pdbx_description
1 polymer ?
#
loop_
_entity_poly.entity_id
_entity_poly.type
_entity_poly.pdbx_seq_one_letter_code
_entity_poly.pdbx_strand_id
1 'polypeptide(L)'
;MFIEFRNTNKKRQRTIEDALWFAKSFLLPRHKIDEIEIESVKDLHADGDCYDADDRSYIIRVNKELSEQDLLTTIFHEFVHIKQHIKKEFGGDVFAISNEEVAYMDRPYEIEAFKLETIMYKEYFNQRLANGR
;
A
#
# COMPACT_ATOMS: atom_id res chain seq x y z
N MET A 1 -6.09 9.28 10.14
CA MET A 1 -5.62 7.90 9.88
C MET A 1 -4.66 7.50 10.98
N PHE A 2 -5.02 6.49 11.73
CA PHE A 2 -4.17 5.93 12.78
C PHE A 2 -3.31 4.81 12.19
N ILE A 3 -2.03 4.77 12.51
CA ILE A 3 -1.11 3.75 12.00
C ILE A 3 -0.53 2.98 13.16
N GLU A 4 -0.71 1.67 13.12
CA GLU A 4 -0.17 0.75 14.12
C GLU A 4 0.85 -0.18 13.47
N PHE A 5 1.95 -0.46 14.18
CA PHE A 5 3.03 -1.30 13.66
C PHE A 5 3.20 -2.56 14.50
N ARG A 6 3.48 -3.67 13.83
CA ARG A 6 3.86 -4.95 14.46
C ARG A 6 5.16 -5.44 13.85
N ASN A 7 6.07 -5.86 14.70
CA ASN A 7 7.36 -6.45 14.29
C ASN A 7 8.17 -5.56 13.34
N THR A 8 8.05 -4.26 13.52
CA THR A 8 8.68 -3.27 12.64
C THR A 8 9.56 -2.36 13.49
N ASN A 9 10.85 -2.24 13.13
CA ASN A 9 11.77 -1.38 13.85
C ASN A 9 11.44 0.10 13.63
N LYS A 10 11.94 0.97 14.50
CA LYS A 10 11.58 2.40 14.49
C LYS A 10 11.96 3.12 13.20
N LYS A 11 13.08 2.76 12.59
CA LYS A 11 13.50 3.38 11.32
C LYS A 11 12.51 3.06 10.21
N ARG A 12 12.08 1.80 10.10
CA ARG A 12 11.07 1.39 9.13
C ARG A 12 9.71 2.00 9.43
N GLN A 13 9.35 2.11 10.71
CA GLN A 13 8.10 2.77 11.08
C GLN A 13 8.03 4.18 10.54
N ARG A 14 9.11 4.96 10.69
CA ARG A 14 9.15 6.34 10.16
C ARG A 14 9.04 6.37 8.64
N THR A 15 9.75 5.50 7.96
CA THR A 15 9.72 5.41 6.50
C THR A 15 8.31 5.06 6.01
N ILE A 16 7.69 4.05 6.61
CA ILE A 16 6.36 3.59 6.22
C ILE A 16 5.30 4.64 6.54
N GLU A 17 5.37 5.24 7.73
CA GLU A 17 4.41 6.27 8.13
C GLU A 17 4.42 7.45 7.15
N ASP A 18 5.59 7.93 6.79
CA ASP A 18 5.75 9.02 5.83
C ASP A 18 5.16 8.64 4.46
N ALA A 19 5.44 7.43 4.02
CA ALA A 19 4.91 6.91 2.76
C ALA A 19 3.38 6.78 2.78
N LEU A 20 2.80 6.32 3.88
CA LEU A 20 1.35 6.17 4.01
C LEU A 20 0.63 7.52 3.97
N TRP A 21 1.16 8.53 4.64
CA TRP A 21 0.58 9.87 4.59
C TRP A 21 0.70 10.48 3.19
N PHE A 22 1.81 10.26 2.50
CA PHE A 22 1.95 10.65 1.11
C PHE A 22 0.90 9.97 0.23
N ALA A 23 0.77 8.63 0.36
CA ALA A 23 -0.16 7.86 -0.44
C ALA A 23 -1.60 8.30 -0.21
N LYS A 24 -1.98 8.55 1.05
CA LYS A 24 -3.32 9.03 1.37
C LYS A 24 -3.57 10.38 0.71
N SER A 25 -2.65 11.31 0.81
CA SER A 25 -2.78 12.63 0.18
C SER A 25 -2.85 12.56 -1.33
N PHE A 26 -2.09 11.65 -1.93
CA PHE A 26 -2.00 11.49 -3.38
C PHE A 26 -3.25 10.82 -3.97
N LEU A 27 -3.75 9.77 -3.32
CA LEU A 27 -4.82 8.94 -3.87
C LEU A 27 -6.20 9.23 -3.27
N LEU A 28 -6.26 9.56 -1.99
CA LEU A 28 -7.50 9.64 -1.22
C LEU A 28 -7.55 10.87 -0.31
N PRO A 29 -7.31 12.09 -0.86
CA PRO A 29 -7.22 13.29 -0.01
C PRO A 29 -8.51 13.62 0.73
N ARG A 30 -9.66 13.19 0.19
CA ARG A 30 -10.98 13.51 0.74
C ARG A 30 -11.70 12.32 1.35
N HIS A 31 -11.04 11.16 1.43
CA HIS A 31 -11.63 9.95 1.97
C HIS A 31 -11.03 9.65 3.34
N LYS A 32 -11.88 9.24 4.26
CA LYS A 32 -11.43 8.86 5.60
C LYS A 32 -10.90 7.44 5.61
N ILE A 33 -9.78 7.25 6.28
CA ILE A 33 -9.26 5.93 6.64
C ILE A 33 -9.09 5.96 8.16
N ASP A 34 -9.71 5.00 8.86
CA ASP A 34 -9.64 4.95 10.31
C ASP A 34 -8.28 4.46 10.78
N GLU A 35 -7.87 3.29 10.31
CA GLU A 35 -6.64 2.66 10.80
C GLU A 35 -5.97 1.83 9.70
N ILE A 36 -4.64 1.87 9.70
CA ILE A 36 -3.83 0.93 8.95
C ILE A 36 -2.87 0.26 9.91
N GLU A 37 -2.94 -1.07 10.01
CA GLU A 37 -1.98 -1.87 10.72
C GLU A 37 -0.93 -2.36 9.73
N ILE A 38 0.34 -2.17 10.08
CA ILE A 38 1.48 -2.64 9.30
C ILE A 38 2.15 -3.76 10.06
N GLU A 39 2.29 -4.93 9.43
CA GLU A 39 3.01 -6.04 10.01
C GLU A 39 4.18 -6.44 9.11
N SER A 40 5.39 -6.49 9.67
CA SER A 40 6.55 -7.03 8.98
C SER A 40 6.60 -8.54 9.24
N VAL A 41 6.66 -9.32 8.16
CA VAL A 41 6.60 -10.79 8.22
C VAL A 41 7.84 -11.37 7.58
N LYS A 42 8.50 -12.27 8.30
CA LYS A 42 9.64 -13.01 7.76
C LYS A 42 9.12 -14.11 6.82
N ASP A 43 9.82 -14.29 5.69
CA ASP A 43 9.49 -15.33 4.72
C ASP A 43 8.05 -15.24 4.17
N LEU A 44 7.54 -14.02 4.01
CA LEU A 44 6.25 -13.81 3.38
C LEU A 44 6.30 -14.31 1.93
N HIS A 45 5.21 -14.94 1.47
CA HIS A 45 5.09 -15.52 0.12
C HIS A 45 5.22 -14.50 -1.02
N ALA A 46 5.11 -13.21 -0.72
CA ALA A 46 5.19 -12.09 -1.67
C ALA A 46 5.90 -10.92 -1.00
N ASP A 47 6.11 -9.83 -1.73
CA ASP A 47 6.66 -8.61 -1.14
C ASP A 47 5.71 -8.02 -0.10
N GLY A 48 4.40 -8.08 -0.38
CA GLY A 48 3.37 -7.64 0.55
C GLY A 48 2.00 -8.13 0.16
N ASP A 49 1.05 -7.89 1.04
CA ASP A 49 -0.38 -8.10 0.79
C ASP A 49 -1.21 -7.14 1.64
N CYS A 50 -2.51 -7.10 1.37
CA CYS A 50 -3.41 -6.19 2.06
C CYS A 50 -4.74 -6.87 2.32
N TYR A 51 -5.33 -6.57 3.46
CA TYR A 51 -6.63 -7.11 3.88
C TYR A 51 -7.55 -6.00 4.35
N ASP A 52 -8.84 -6.17 4.04
CA ASP A 52 -9.91 -5.36 4.59
C ASP A 52 -10.21 -5.84 6.02
N ALA A 53 -10.08 -4.94 6.99
CA ALA A 53 -10.38 -5.21 8.40
C ALA A 53 -11.69 -4.56 8.84
N ASP A 54 -12.53 -4.16 7.89
CA ASP A 54 -13.82 -3.49 8.06
C ASP A 54 -13.73 -2.06 8.60
N ASP A 55 -14.78 -1.29 8.41
CA ASP A 55 -14.94 0.08 8.94
C ASP A 55 -13.80 1.03 8.55
N ARG A 56 -13.36 0.97 7.30
CA ARG A 56 -12.26 1.80 6.79
C ARG A 56 -10.94 1.54 7.50
N SER A 57 -10.72 0.30 7.93
CA SER A 57 -9.48 -0.16 8.54
C SER A 57 -8.88 -1.26 7.68
N TYR A 58 -7.56 -1.29 7.58
CA TYR A 58 -6.84 -2.20 6.68
C TYR A 58 -5.60 -2.75 7.37
N ILE A 59 -5.18 -3.94 6.94
CA ILE A 59 -3.93 -4.56 7.39
C ILE A 59 -3.06 -4.73 6.17
N ILE A 60 -1.85 -4.17 6.22
CA ILE A 60 -0.83 -4.36 5.19
C ILE A 60 0.30 -5.18 5.80
N ARG A 61 0.62 -6.31 5.18
CA ARG A 61 1.81 -7.08 5.55
C ARG A 61 2.90 -6.83 4.53
N VAL A 62 4.12 -6.69 5.01
CA VAL A 62 5.29 -6.48 4.15
C VAL A 62 6.37 -7.48 4.52
N ASN A 63 7.11 -7.95 3.52
CA ASN A 63 8.22 -8.85 3.76
C ASN A 63 9.31 -8.10 4.54
N LYS A 64 9.75 -8.70 5.63
CA LYS A 64 10.72 -8.10 6.56
C LYS A 64 12.08 -7.81 5.92
N GLU A 65 12.41 -8.50 4.85
CA GLU A 65 13.74 -8.45 4.22
C GLU A 65 13.82 -7.51 3.01
N LEU A 66 12.76 -6.76 2.71
CA LEU A 66 12.76 -5.82 1.58
C LEU A 66 13.78 -4.70 1.76
N SER A 67 14.41 -4.31 0.65
CA SER A 67 15.15 -3.05 0.58
C SER A 67 14.22 -1.88 0.84
N GLU A 68 14.77 -0.69 1.12
CA GLU A 68 13.93 0.50 1.31
C GLU A 68 13.10 0.81 0.05
N GLN A 69 13.71 0.72 -1.14
CA GLN A 69 13.01 0.96 -2.39
C GLN A 69 11.85 -0.02 -2.59
N ASP A 70 12.09 -1.31 -2.39
CA ASP A 70 11.06 -2.32 -2.55
C ASP A 70 9.97 -2.20 -1.48
N LEU A 71 10.34 -1.80 -0.27
CA LEU A 71 9.38 -1.51 0.79
C LEU A 71 8.45 -0.38 0.40
N LEU A 72 8.98 0.72 -0.10
CA LEU A 72 8.19 1.88 -0.51
C LEU A 72 7.25 1.54 -1.67
N THR A 73 7.77 0.88 -2.70
CA THR A 73 6.91 0.48 -3.83
C THR A 73 5.83 -0.51 -3.41
N THR A 74 6.14 -1.42 -2.49
CA THR A 74 5.15 -2.36 -1.94
C THR A 74 4.07 -1.63 -1.14
N ILE A 75 4.45 -0.69 -0.29
CA ILE A 75 3.47 0.13 0.45
C ILE A 75 2.55 0.87 -0.52
N PHE A 76 3.09 1.49 -1.56
CA PHE A 76 2.28 2.20 -2.54
C PHE A 76 1.36 1.26 -3.31
N HIS A 77 1.87 0.09 -3.70
CA HIS A 77 1.08 -0.92 -4.39
C HIS A 77 -0.14 -1.36 -3.57
N GLU A 78 0.09 -1.70 -2.30
CA GLU A 78 -1.00 -2.13 -1.43
C GLU A 78 -1.97 -0.99 -1.13
N PHE A 79 -1.47 0.24 -1.01
CA PHE A 79 -2.35 1.40 -0.81
C PHE A 79 -3.25 1.66 -2.01
N VAL A 80 -2.79 1.37 -3.23
CA VAL A 80 -3.66 1.47 -4.42
C VAL A 80 -4.86 0.53 -4.28
N HIS A 81 -4.68 -0.67 -3.74
CA HIS A 81 -5.79 -1.58 -3.48
C HIS A 81 -6.77 -1.02 -2.45
N ILE A 82 -6.29 -0.31 -1.45
CA ILE A 82 -7.16 0.40 -0.49
C ILE A 82 -8.00 1.46 -1.22
N LYS A 83 -7.37 2.24 -2.09
CA LYS A 83 -8.06 3.23 -2.92
C LYS A 83 -9.15 2.57 -3.77
N GLN A 84 -8.82 1.47 -4.43
CA GLN A 84 -9.78 0.72 -5.25
C GLN A 84 -10.97 0.24 -4.43
N HIS A 85 -10.73 -0.26 -3.24
CA HIS A 85 -11.76 -0.73 -2.33
C HIS A 85 -12.67 0.43 -1.87
N ILE A 86 -12.09 1.52 -1.40
CA ILE A 86 -12.83 2.68 -0.90
C ILE A 86 -13.69 3.30 -2.00
N LYS A 87 -13.15 3.42 -3.21
CA LYS A 87 -13.86 3.99 -4.36
C LYS A 87 -14.74 3.00 -5.08
N LYS A 88 -14.80 1.76 -4.61
CA LYS A 88 -15.63 0.69 -5.21
C LYS A 88 -15.34 0.49 -6.70
N GLU A 89 -14.08 0.52 -7.06
CA GLU A 89 -13.62 0.31 -8.44
C GLU A 89 -13.64 -1.17 -8.81
N PHE A 90 -13.57 -1.46 -10.09
CA PHE A 90 -13.54 -2.82 -10.65
C PHE A 90 -14.75 -3.70 -10.28
N GLY A 91 -15.91 -3.05 -10.08
CA GLY A 91 -17.19 -3.75 -9.93
C GLY A 91 -17.44 -4.42 -8.59
N GLY A 92 -16.58 -4.21 -7.59
CA GLY A 92 -16.78 -4.83 -6.30
C GLY A 92 -15.61 -4.69 -5.36
N ASP A 93 -15.54 -5.59 -4.40
CA ASP A 93 -14.48 -5.64 -3.42
C ASP A 93 -13.24 -6.34 -4.01
N VAL A 94 -12.19 -5.56 -4.29
CA VAL A 94 -10.95 -6.08 -4.89
C VAL A 94 -10.25 -7.14 -4.03
N PHE A 95 -10.48 -7.13 -2.72
CA PHE A 95 -9.91 -8.13 -1.82
C PHE A 95 -10.64 -9.46 -1.87
N ALA A 96 -11.87 -9.48 -2.37
CA ALA A 96 -12.69 -10.68 -2.49
C ALA A 96 -12.78 -11.22 -3.92
N ILE A 97 -12.22 -10.52 -4.91
CA ILE A 97 -12.27 -10.94 -6.31
C ILE A 97 -11.38 -12.16 -6.51
N SER A 98 -11.98 -13.23 -7.05
CA SER A 98 -11.24 -14.41 -7.49
C SER A 98 -11.09 -14.37 -9.01
N ASN A 99 -9.85 -14.41 -9.49
CA ASN A 99 -9.53 -14.39 -10.92
C ASN A 99 -8.57 -15.53 -11.27
N GLU A 100 -8.93 -16.76 -10.90
CA GLU A 100 -8.07 -17.91 -11.10
C GLU A 100 -7.72 -18.15 -12.56
N GLU A 101 -8.60 -17.74 -13.48
CA GLU A 101 -8.41 -17.92 -14.92
C GLU A 101 -7.54 -16.84 -15.54
N VAL A 102 -7.24 -15.75 -14.82
CA VAL A 102 -6.44 -14.63 -15.31
C VAL A 102 -5.13 -14.58 -14.55
N ALA A 103 -4.02 -14.54 -15.27
CA ALA A 103 -2.71 -14.40 -14.64
C ALA A 103 -2.67 -13.15 -13.76
N TYR A 104 -1.98 -13.26 -12.62
CA TYR A 104 -1.90 -12.17 -11.63
C TYR A 104 -1.56 -10.82 -12.25
N MET A 105 -0.53 -10.79 -13.12
CA MET A 105 -0.05 -9.56 -13.76
C MET A 105 -1.05 -8.96 -14.74
N ASP A 106 -2.04 -9.74 -15.21
CA ASP A 106 -3.02 -9.30 -16.19
C ASP A 106 -4.36 -8.88 -15.59
N ARG A 107 -4.49 -8.96 -14.28
CA ARG A 107 -5.72 -8.52 -13.58
C ARG A 107 -5.82 -7.00 -13.60
N PRO A 108 -6.96 -6.42 -14.02
CA PRO A 108 -7.07 -4.95 -14.16
C PRO A 108 -6.67 -4.16 -12.92
N TYR A 109 -7.07 -4.63 -11.74
CA TYR A 109 -6.73 -3.95 -10.49
C TYR A 109 -5.23 -4.06 -10.15
N GLU A 110 -4.55 -5.11 -10.60
CA GLU A 110 -3.09 -5.23 -10.45
C GLU A 110 -2.35 -4.38 -11.47
N ILE A 111 -2.85 -4.31 -12.71
CA ILE A 111 -2.27 -3.44 -13.74
C ILE A 111 -2.25 -1.99 -13.24
N GLU A 112 -3.37 -1.53 -12.68
CA GLU A 112 -3.44 -0.17 -12.10
C GLU A 112 -2.45 -0.01 -10.95
N ALA A 113 -2.37 -1.00 -10.05
CA ALA A 113 -1.50 -0.92 -8.90
C ALA A 113 -0.03 -0.86 -9.30
N PHE A 114 0.41 -1.67 -10.26
CA PHE A 114 1.78 -1.62 -10.77
C PHE A 114 2.10 -0.29 -11.44
N LYS A 115 1.15 0.25 -12.20
CA LYS A 115 1.34 1.55 -12.84
C LYS A 115 1.46 2.68 -11.82
N LEU A 116 0.54 2.72 -10.87
CA LEU A 116 0.50 3.81 -9.88
C LEU A 116 1.65 3.74 -8.88
N GLU A 117 2.10 2.54 -8.49
CA GLU A 117 3.25 2.45 -7.57
C GLU A 117 4.50 3.12 -8.14
N THR A 118 4.73 2.98 -9.43
CA THR A 118 5.87 3.59 -10.12
C THR A 118 5.74 5.11 -10.14
N ILE A 119 4.55 5.61 -10.47
CA ILE A 119 4.27 7.05 -10.50
C ILE A 119 4.42 7.64 -9.09
N MET A 120 3.87 6.96 -8.09
CA MET A 120 3.91 7.41 -6.70
C MET A 120 5.33 7.41 -6.15
N TYR A 121 6.13 6.40 -6.46
CA TYR A 121 7.51 6.36 -6.02
C TYR A 121 8.30 7.56 -6.55
N LYS A 122 8.15 7.88 -7.84
CA LYS A 122 8.81 9.03 -8.44
C LYS A 122 8.36 10.34 -7.79
N GLU A 123 7.07 10.52 -7.61
CA GLU A 123 6.53 11.74 -7.02
C GLU A 123 6.95 11.89 -5.56
N TYR A 124 6.90 10.81 -4.81
CA TYR A 124 7.35 10.79 -3.41
C TYR A 124 8.82 11.21 -3.30
N PHE A 125 9.66 10.62 -4.15
CA PHE A 125 11.09 10.93 -4.16
C PHE A 125 11.35 12.38 -4.56
N ASN A 126 10.64 12.88 -5.58
CA ASN A 126 10.77 14.28 -6.00
C ASN A 126 10.36 15.26 -4.91
N GLN A 127 9.29 14.97 -4.17
CA GLN A 127 8.86 15.82 -3.06
C GLN A 127 9.90 15.83 -1.94
N ARG A 128 10.51 14.70 -1.64
CA ARG A 128 11.58 14.63 -0.64
C ARG A 128 12.78 15.47 -1.04
N LEU A 129 13.20 15.41 -2.29
CA LEU A 129 14.29 16.23 -2.81
C LEU A 129 13.96 17.72 -2.72
N ALA A 130 12.75 18.10 -3.13
CA ALA A 130 12.31 19.49 -3.10
C ALA A 130 12.27 20.05 -1.67
N ASN A 131 11.99 19.19 -0.68
CA ASN A 131 11.95 19.57 0.74
C ASN A 131 13.31 19.44 1.45
N GLY A 132 14.37 19.16 0.72
CA GLY A 132 15.71 19.03 1.29
C GLY A 132 15.94 17.74 2.08
N ARG A 133 15.20 16.71 1.79
CA ARG A 133 15.29 15.43 2.51
C ARG A 133 16.09 14.38 1.78
#